data_9bcf24699cab8cc643f4c9fd8cc4b041
#
_entry.id   9bcf24699cab8cc643f4c9fd8cc4b041
#
_cell.length_a   1.000
_cell.length_b   1.000
_cell.length_c   1.000
_cell.angle_alpha   90.00
_cell.angle_beta   90.00
_cell.angle_gamma   90.00
#
_symmetry.space_group_name_H-M   'P 1'
#
loop_
_entity.id
_entity.type
_entity.pdbx_description
1 polymer ?
#
loop_
_entity_poly.entity_id
_entity_poly.type
_entity_poly.pdbx_seq_one_letter_code
_entity_poly.pdbx_strand_id
1 'polypeptide(L)'
;MQISIIVPTFNEARCLSETLTQIQQLSPHQLIVSDGGSNDNTIEIAKNFTEFVIKGPSGRAPQMNAGAQIATGNIFLFLHADSRIEPASYKKMLHSMKNPEKIGGAFSLCIDSEKWSLKLITRLANIRSKYLGMAYGDQAFF
;
A
#
# COMPACT_ATOMS: atom_id res chain seq x y z
N MET A 1 -13.14 8.87 -9.50
CA MET A 1 -12.04 7.92 -9.48
C MET A 1 -12.33 6.85 -8.45
N GLN A 2 -12.20 5.61 -8.81
CA GLN A 2 -12.41 4.46 -7.94
C GLN A 2 -11.06 3.84 -7.63
N ILE A 3 -10.66 3.83 -6.35
CA ILE A 3 -9.36 3.34 -5.91
C ILE A 3 -9.56 1.98 -5.24
N SER A 4 -8.89 0.94 -5.73
CA SER A 4 -8.71 -0.30 -4.99
C SER A 4 -7.37 -0.29 -4.28
N ILE A 5 -7.40 -0.34 -2.95
CA ILE A 5 -6.19 -0.46 -2.12
C ILE A 5 -5.94 -1.93 -1.86
N ILE A 6 -4.74 -2.39 -2.20
CA ILE A 6 -4.31 -3.79 -2.10
C ILE A 6 -3.20 -3.88 -1.05
N VAL A 7 -3.43 -4.66 -0.02
CA VAL A 7 -2.52 -4.85 1.12
C VAL A 7 -2.07 -6.30 1.15
N PRO A 8 -0.82 -6.61 0.71
CA PRO A 8 -0.25 -7.92 0.90
C PRO A 8 0.12 -8.12 2.38
N THR A 9 -0.23 -9.29 2.96
CA THR A 9 0.01 -9.59 4.37
C THR A 9 0.66 -10.97 4.55
N PHE A 10 1.55 -11.07 5.54
CA PHE A 10 2.09 -12.35 6.02
C PHE A 10 2.57 -12.20 7.45
N ASN A 11 1.80 -12.70 8.44
CA ASN A 11 2.06 -12.59 9.88
C ASN A 11 2.19 -11.13 10.35
N GLU A 12 1.20 -10.30 10.02
CA GLU A 12 1.17 -8.85 10.28
C GLU A 12 0.15 -8.45 11.37
N ALA A 13 -0.29 -9.40 12.22
CA ALA A 13 -1.30 -9.15 13.24
C ALA A 13 -1.00 -7.96 14.17
N ARG A 14 0.28 -7.62 14.36
CA ARG A 14 0.70 -6.54 15.26
C ARG A 14 0.37 -5.14 14.75
N CYS A 15 0.47 -4.90 13.46
CA CYS A 15 0.34 -3.57 12.85
C CYS A 15 -0.90 -3.43 11.95
N LEU A 16 -1.43 -4.54 11.47
CA LEU A 16 -2.48 -4.55 10.43
C LEU A 16 -3.73 -3.76 10.83
N SER A 17 -4.22 -3.91 12.06
CA SER A 17 -5.42 -3.22 12.53
C SER A 17 -5.30 -1.70 12.43
N GLU A 18 -4.15 -1.14 12.82
CA GLU A 18 -3.89 0.30 12.74
C GLU A 18 -3.82 0.77 11.29
N THR A 19 -3.11 0.03 10.44
CA THR A 19 -2.99 0.33 9.01
C THR A 19 -4.35 0.31 8.32
N LEU A 20 -5.17 -0.71 8.55
CA LEU A 20 -6.50 -0.82 7.94
C LEU A 20 -7.45 0.26 8.44
N THR A 21 -7.38 0.65 9.72
CA THR A 21 -8.14 1.78 10.27
C THR A 21 -7.81 3.08 9.52
N GLN A 22 -6.53 3.34 9.27
CA GLN A 22 -6.11 4.53 8.52
C GLN A 22 -6.54 4.48 7.06
N ILE A 23 -6.50 3.31 6.42
CA ILE A 23 -6.99 3.13 5.06
C ILE A 23 -8.49 3.43 4.97
N GLN A 24 -9.29 2.98 5.92
CA GLN A 24 -10.74 3.27 5.95
C GLN A 24 -11.02 4.78 6.01
N GLN A 25 -10.19 5.56 6.71
CA GLN A 25 -10.32 7.02 6.75
C GLN A 25 -10.09 7.69 5.38
N LEU A 26 -9.37 7.03 4.48
CA LEU A 26 -9.18 7.49 3.10
C LEU A 26 -10.41 7.23 2.22
N SER A 27 -11.38 6.45 2.70
CA SER A 27 -12.62 6.07 2.01
C SER A 27 -12.35 5.51 0.60
N PRO A 28 -11.55 4.44 0.45
CA PRO A 28 -11.30 3.83 -0.84
C PRO A 28 -12.58 3.20 -1.40
N HIS A 29 -12.63 3.04 -2.73
CA HIS A 29 -13.70 2.28 -3.38
C HIS A 29 -13.70 0.82 -2.95
N GLN A 30 -12.50 0.23 -2.79
CA GLN A 30 -12.32 -1.16 -2.40
C GLN A 30 -11.04 -1.32 -1.58
N LEU A 31 -11.11 -2.11 -0.52
CA LEU A 31 -9.95 -2.53 0.28
C LEU A 31 -9.80 -4.04 0.15
N ILE A 32 -8.66 -4.49 -0.35
CA ILE A 32 -8.34 -5.91 -0.57
C ILE A 32 -7.15 -6.29 0.30
N VAL A 33 -7.28 -7.32 1.10
CA VAL A 33 -6.18 -7.92 1.84
C VAL A 33 -5.83 -9.26 1.20
N SER A 34 -4.60 -9.38 0.71
CA SER A 34 -4.09 -10.60 0.08
C SER A 34 -3.08 -11.28 1.01
N ASP A 35 -3.52 -12.32 1.69
CA ASP A 35 -2.74 -13.02 2.70
C ASP A 35 -1.92 -14.17 2.10
N GLY A 36 -0.64 -14.23 2.44
CA GLY A 36 0.34 -15.21 1.93
C GLY A 36 0.40 -16.51 2.74
N GLY A 37 -0.60 -16.79 3.58
CA GLY A 37 -0.66 -17.97 4.42
C GLY A 37 -0.22 -17.71 5.85
N SER A 38 -0.67 -16.61 6.46
CA SER A 38 -0.39 -16.27 7.86
C SER A 38 -0.84 -17.36 8.82
N ASN A 39 -0.05 -17.52 9.88
CA ASN A 39 -0.32 -18.47 10.97
C ASN A 39 -0.74 -17.77 12.29
N ASP A 40 -0.82 -16.44 12.27
CA ASP A 40 -1.29 -15.59 13.36
C ASP A 40 -2.71 -15.06 13.08
N ASN A 41 -3.17 -14.11 13.88
CA ASN A 41 -4.53 -13.54 13.76
C ASN A 41 -4.67 -12.52 12.60
N THR A 42 -3.74 -12.47 11.64
CA THR A 42 -3.76 -11.53 10.50
C THR A 42 -5.08 -11.60 9.73
N ILE A 43 -5.52 -12.81 9.37
CA ILE A 43 -6.74 -13.02 8.58
C ILE A 43 -8.00 -12.60 9.35
N GLU A 44 -8.10 -12.95 10.64
CA GLU A 44 -9.23 -12.56 11.49
C GLU A 44 -9.32 -11.04 11.63
N ILE A 45 -8.17 -10.38 11.83
CA ILE A 45 -8.12 -8.91 11.88
C ILE A 45 -8.59 -8.32 10.56
N ALA A 46 -8.09 -8.81 9.43
CA ALA A 46 -8.45 -8.30 8.11
C ALA A 46 -9.97 -8.37 7.84
N LYS A 47 -10.62 -9.46 8.23
CA LYS A 47 -12.06 -9.69 8.05
C LYS A 47 -12.95 -8.69 8.81
N ASN A 48 -12.44 -8.03 9.84
CA ASN A 48 -13.17 -6.97 10.54
C ASN A 48 -13.22 -5.66 9.73
N PHE A 49 -12.40 -5.51 8.69
CA PHE A 49 -12.27 -4.29 7.92
C PHE A 49 -12.80 -4.41 6.48
N THR A 50 -12.78 -5.62 5.91
CA THR A 50 -13.21 -5.84 4.52
C THR A 50 -13.67 -7.28 4.31
N GLU A 51 -14.60 -7.48 3.38
CA GLU A 51 -14.99 -8.79 2.87
C GLU A 51 -14.01 -9.35 1.83
N PHE A 52 -13.18 -8.50 1.24
CA PHE A 52 -12.20 -8.87 0.22
C PHE A 52 -10.89 -9.35 0.83
N VAL A 53 -10.96 -10.41 1.65
CA VAL A 53 -9.78 -11.09 2.19
C VAL A 53 -9.55 -12.36 1.41
N ILE A 54 -8.44 -12.41 0.66
CA ILE A 54 -8.09 -13.56 -0.17
C ILE A 54 -6.81 -14.22 0.32
N LYS A 55 -6.73 -15.53 0.15
CA LYS A 55 -5.50 -16.29 0.35
C LYS A 55 -4.72 -16.31 -0.97
N GLY A 56 -3.66 -15.54 -1.01
CA GLY A 56 -2.75 -15.46 -2.16
C GLY A 56 -1.60 -16.47 -2.07
N PRO A 57 -0.82 -16.59 -3.13
CA PRO A 57 0.45 -17.32 -3.08
C PRO A 57 1.43 -16.63 -2.12
N SER A 58 2.34 -17.39 -1.53
CA SER A 58 3.40 -16.82 -0.70
C SER A 58 4.31 -15.90 -1.50
N GLY A 59 4.64 -14.74 -0.92
CA GLY A 59 5.51 -13.74 -1.51
C GLY A 59 4.78 -12.46 -1.92
N ARG A 60 5.43 -11.32 -1.69
CA ARG A 60 4.85 -9.98 -1.83
C ARG A 60 4.26 -9.73 -3.23
N ALA A 61 5.05 -9.94 -4.29
CA ALA A 61 4.59 -9.69 -5.65
C ALA A 61 3.43 -10.61 -6.08
N PRO A 62 3.47 -11.93 -5.84
CA PRO A 62 2.33 -12.82 -6.07
C PRO A 62 1.06 -12.40 -5.34
N GLN A 63 1.17 -11.97 -4.07
CA GLN A 63 0.02 -11.49 -3.29
C GLN A 63 -0.57 -10.21 -3.87
N MET A 64 0.28 -9.25 -4.27
CA MET A 64 -0.15 -8.01 -4.93
C MET A 64 -0.87 -8.31 -6.24
N ASN A 65 -0.34 -9.22 -7.06
CA ASN A 65 -0.96 -9.65 -8.31
C ASN A 65 -2.31 -10.33 -8.07
N ALA A 66 -2.41 -11.20 -7.06
CA ALA A 66 -3.67 -11.85 -6.70
C ALA A 66 -4.74 -10.82 -6.26
N GLY A 67 -4.34 -9.82 -5.46
CA GLY A 67 -5.23 -8.71 -5.10
C GLY A 67 -5.67 -7.89 -6.32
N ALA A 68 -4.76 -7.62 -7.24
CA ALA A 68 -5.06 -6.87 -8.47
C ALA A 68 -6.07 -7.58 -9.38
N GLN A 69 -6.07 -8.92 -9.40
CA GLN A 69 -7.00 -9.72 -10.21
C GLN A 69 -8.47 -9.55 -9.80
N ILE A 70 -8.74 -9.24 -8.52
CA ILE A 70 -10.11 -9.03 -8.02
C ILE A 70 -10.44 -7.56 -7.80
N ALA A 71 -9.50 -6.66 -8.08
CA ALA A 71 -9.69 -5.23 -7.94
C ALA A 71 -10.63 -4.70 -9.03
N THR A 72 -11.60 -3.88 -8.63
CA THR A 72 -12.63 -3.30 -9.52
C THR A 72 -12.44 -1.79 -9.72
N GLY A 73 -11.50 -1.17 -9.02
CA GLY A 73 -11.18 0.25 -9.16
C GLY A 73 -10.45 0.58 -10.46
N ASN A 74 -10.47 1.86 -10.82
CA ASN A 74 -9.74 2.37 -11.99
C ASN A 74 -8.24 2.59 -11.69
N ILE A 75 -7.89 2.69 -10.40
CA ILE A 75 -6.52 2.87 -9.92
C ILE A 75 -6.28 1.85 -8.85
N PHE A 76 -5.16 1.16 -8.93
CA PHE A 76 -4.69 0.22 -7.92
C PHE A 76 -3.63 0.92 -7.08
N LEU A 77 -3.80 0.89 -5.77
CA LEU A 77 -2.82 1.39 -4.81
C LEU A 77 -2.32 0.22 -3.98
N PHE A 78 -1.04 -0.07 -4.11
CA PHE A 78 -0.38 -1.12 -3.34
C PHE A 78 0.26 -0.52 -2.09
N LEU A 79 -0.16 -0.99 -0.92
CA LEU A 79 0.29 -0.50 0.37
C LEU A 79 0.67 -1.66 1.28
N HIS A 80 1.83 -1.57 1.94
CA HIS A 80 2.26 -2.60 2.90
C HIS A 80 1.49 -2.51 4.22
N ALA A 81 1.40 -3.65 4.92
CA ALA A 81 0.66 -3.78 6.17
C ALA A 81 1.21 -2.93 7.33
N ASP A 82 2.44 -2.47 7.23
CA ASP A 82 3.15 -1.62 8.19
C ASP A 82 3.33 -0.17 7.70
N SER A 83 2.71 0.18 6.57
CA SER A 83 2.89 1.48 5.93
C SER A 83 1.68 2.38 6.12
N ARG A 84 1.93 3.69 6.13
CA ARG A 84 0.90 4.72 6.29
C ARG A 84 0.95 5.72 5.15
N ILE A 85 -0.21 6.20 4.73
CA ILE A 85 -0.34 7.28 3.75
C ILE A 85 -1.04 8.45 4.41
N GLU A 86 -0.36 9.59 4.45
CA GLU A 86 -0.99 10.82 4.92
C GLU A 86 -2.16 11.22 4.00
N PRO A 87 -3.32 11.65 4.57
CA PRO A 87 -4.47 12.08 3.78
C PRO A 87 -4.15 13.18 2.76
N ALA A 88 -3.22 14.09 3.08
CA ALA A 88 -2.76 15.11 2.14
C ALA A 88 -2.02 14.51 0.93
N SER A 89 -1.19 13.50 1.15
CA SER A 89 -0.46 12.79 0.09
C SER A 89 -1.42 11.97 -0.79
N TYR A 90 -2.41 11.32 -0.18
CA TYR A 90 -3.47 10.62 -0.90
C TYR A 90 -4.27 11.58 -1.81
N LYS A 91 -4.67 12.75 -1.29
CA LYS A 91 -5.36 13.79 -2.10
C LYS A 91 -4.49 14.29 -3.27
N LYS A 92 -3.18 14.45 -3.07
CA LYS A 92 -2.24 14.82 -4.14
C LYS A 92 -2.17 13.73 -5.22
N MET A 93 -2.14 12.46 -4.83
CA MET A 93 -2.21 11.33 -5.77
C MET A 93 -3.50 11.41 -6.62
N LEU A 94 -4.66 11.54 -5.98
CA LEU A 94 -5.94 11.66 -6.68
C LEU A 94 -5.95 12.83 -7.67
N HIS A 95 -5.40 13.98 -7.27
CA HIS A 95 -5.30 15.14 -8.15
C HIS A 95 -4.36 14.88 -9.33
N SER A 96 -3.22 14.23 -9.07
CA SER A 96 -2.22 13.89 -10.09
C SER A 96 -2.78 12.94 -11.16
N MET A 97 -3.59 11.96 -10.74
CA MET A 97 -4.18 10.95 -11.63
C MET A 97 -5.38 11.47 -12.45
N LYS A 98 -5.75 12.75 -12.30
CA LYS A 98 -6.69 13.40 -13.23
C LYS A 98 -6.06 13.72 -14.59
N ASN A 99 -4.73 13.79 -14.66
CA ASN A 99 -4.02 13.94 -15.92
C ASN A 99 -4.00 12.60 -16.67
N PRO A 100 -4.62 12.49 -17.87
CA PRO A 100 -4.69 11.23 -18.61
C PRO A 100 -3.34 10.73 -19.14
N GLU A 101 -2.32 11.58 -19.18
CA GLU A 101 -0.96 11.18 -19.57
C GLU A 101 -0.22 10.41 -18.48
N LYS A 102 -0.72 10.46 -17.24
CA LYS A 102 -0.11 9.75 -16.11
C LYS A 102 -0.73 8.37 -15.94
N ILE A 103 0.12 7.36 -16.00
CA ILE A 103 -0.27 5.95 -15.88
C ILE A 103 -0.02 5.38 -14.48
N GLY A 104 0.69 6.12 -13.62
CA GLY A 104 0.99 5.67 -12.26
C GLY A 104 2.03 6.56 -11.57
N GLY A 105 2.42 6.16 -10.38
CA GLY A 105 3.43 6.84 -9.58
C GLY A 105 3.76 6.11 -8.28
N ALA A 106 4.62 6.72 -7.48
CA ALA A 106 4.97 6.23 -6.16
C ALA A 106 4.94 7.36 -5.13
N PHE A 107 4.63 7.01 -3.89
CA PHE A 107 4.75 7.95 -2.78
C PHE A 107 6.21 8.11 -2.37
N SER A 108 6.55 9.28 -1.86
CA SER A 108 7.84 9.49 -1.22
C SER A 108 7.89 8.70 0.08
N LEU A 109 8.99 7.96 0.28
CA LEU A 109 9.23 7.25 1.52
C LEU A 109 9.54 8.24 2.65
N CYS A 110 8.95 8.03 3.81
CA CYS A 110 9.32 8.65 5.08
C CYS A 110 9.43 7.56 6.13
N ILE A 111 10.60 7.41 6.75
CA ILE A 111 10.81 6.48 7.85
C ILE A 111 10.74 7.28 9.14
N ASP A 112 9.80 6.92 10.01
CA ASP A 112 9.63 7.55 11.33
C ASP A 112 10.75 7.09 12.27
N SER A 113 11.89 7.77 12.20
CA SER A 113 13.06 7.49 13.04
C SER A 113 13.97 8.70 13.19
N GLU A 114 14.47 8.89 14.40
CA GLU A 114 15.47 9.92 14.70
C GLU A 114 16.89 9.57 14.20
N LYS A 115 17.16 8.33 13.81
CA LYS A 115 18.47 7.88 13.35
C LYS A 115 18.84 8.57 12.04
N TRP A 116 19.96 9.28 12.03
CA TRP A 116 20.45 10.00 10.83
C TRP A 116 20.69 9.09 9.63
N SER A 117 21.14 7.83 9.87
CA SER A 117 21.36 6.83 8.81
C SER A 117 20.06 6.50 8.06
N LEU A 118 18.94 6.36 8.77
CA LEU A 118 17.63 6.12 8.16
C LEU A 118 17.11 7.34 7.42
N LYS A 119 17.37 8.56 7.94
CA LYS A 119 17.05 9.81 7.22
C LYS A 119 17.84 9.90 5.91
N LEU A 120 19.12 9.48 5.90
CA LEU A 120 19.94 9.45 4.69
C LEU A 120 19.41 8.42 3.67
N ILE A 121 19.09 7.19 4.13
CA ILE A 121 18.52 6.14 3.27
C ILE A 121 17.22 6.62 2.63
N THR A 122 16.31 7.21 3.42
CA THR A 122 15.05 7.79 2.95
C THR A 122 15.30 8.84 1.86
N ARG A 123 16.26 9.74 2.09
CA ARG A 123 16.59 10.80 1.13
C ARG A 123 17.12 10.23 -0.18
N LEU A 124 18.04 9.27 -0.12
CA LEU A 124 18.59 8.60 -1.31
C LEU A 124 17.51 7.80 -2.07
N ALA A 125 16.63 7.09 -1.36
CA ALA A 125 15.51 6.38 -1.97
C ALA A 125 14.56 7.33 -2.72
N ASN A 126 14.24 8.48 -2.14
CA ASN A 126 13.37 9.48 -2.76
C ASN A 126 14.05 10.17 -3.97
N ILE A 127 15.35 10.45 -3.91
CA ILE A 127 16.13 10.97 -5.04
C ILE A 127 16.11 9.98 -6.20
N ARG A 128 16.39 8.71 -5.92
CA ARG A 128 16.36 7.65 -6.92
C ARG A 128 14.97 7.53 -7.57
N SER A 129 13.90 7.48 -6.76
CA SER A 129 12.53 7.41 -7.26
C SER A 129 12.19 8.61 -8.15
N LYS A 130 12.58 9.82 -7.73
CA LYS A 130 12.26 11.06 -8.44
C LYS A 130 13.02 11.23 -9.76
N TYR A 131 14.31 10.88 -9.81
CA TYR A 131 15.17 11.20 -10.96
C TYR A 131 15.43 9.99 -11.87
N LEU A 132 15.38 8.78 -11.33
CA LEU A 132 15.61 7.56 -12.11
C LEU A 132 14.32 6.77 -12.40
N GLY A 133 13.17 7.23 -11.90
CA GLY A 133 11.90 6.53 -12.08
C GLY A 133 11.83 5.13 -11.40
N MET A 134 12.78 4.84 -10.49
CA MET A 134 12.88 3.55 -9.82
C MET A 134 12.23 3.62 -8.44
N ALA A 135 10.96 3.26 -8.34
CA ALA A 135 10.30 2.99 -7.07
C ALA A 135 10.61 1.56 -6.62
N TYR A 136 10.93 1.38 -5.33
CA TYR A 136 11.12 0.05 -4.74
C TYR A 136 9.93 -0.32 -3.87
N GLY A 137 9.82 -1.62 -3.56
CA GLY A 137 8.71 -2.22 -2.85
C GLY A 137 8.38 -1.64 -1.47
N ASP A 138 9.23 -0.80 -0.88
CA ASP A 138 8.96 -0.10 0.39
C ASP A 138 8.16 1.20 0.17
N GLN A 139 8.06 1.66 -1.07
CA GLN A 139 7.24 2.81 -1.45
C GLN A 139 5.87 2.30 -1.91
N ALA A 140 4.80 2.87 -1.36
CA ALA A 140 3.48 2.63 -1.91
C ALA A 140 3.44 3.17 -3.34
N PHE A 141 2.87 2.39 -4.27
CA PHE A 141 2.78 2.77 -5.69
C PHE A 141 1.37 2.53 -6.24
N PHE A 142 1.03 3.28 -7.23
CA PHE A 142 -0.30 3.31 -7.84
C PHE A 142 -0.22 3.42 -9.36
#